data_6f6b694dbd495ad8578cb5fd15c101cc
#
_entry.id   6f6b694dbd495ad8578cb5fd15c101cc
#
_cell.length_a   1.000
_cell.length_b   1.000
_cell.length_c   1.000
_cell.angle_alpha   90.00
_cell.angle_beta   90.00
_cell.angle_gamma   90.00
#
_symmetry.space_group_name_H-M   'P 1'
#
loop_
_entity.id
_entity.type
_entity.pdbx_description
1 polymer ?
#
loop_
_entity_poly.entity_id
_entity_poly.type
_entity_poly.pdbx_seq_one_letter_code
_entity_poly.pdbx_strand_id
1 'polypeptide(L)'
;MKITYINHSGFLLETKDCYYIFDYYKGELPHLDKEKEVIVFCSHFHKDHFNPQIFEILDDMGMTYQAVLANDIRKRNHLSDIKITYVYHDQTYNLDNDTKVDTLLSNDSGVAFIVKTKEGTIYHAGDLND
;
A
#
# COMPACT_ATOMS: atom_id res chain seq x y z
N MET A 1 -17.11 -1.49 3.36
CA MET A 1 -15.85 -0.87 2.94
C MET A 1 -15.79 0.56 3.43
N LYS A 2 -14.72 0.91 4.13
CA LYS A 2 -14.56 2.24 4.70
C LYS A 2 -13.23 2.83 4.24
N ILE A 3 -13.25 4.09 3.79
CA ILE A 3 -12.07 4.80 3.34
C ILE A 3 -11.77 5.95 4.30
N THR A 4 -10.53 6.01 4.79
CA THR A 4 -10.07 7.08 5.66
C THR A 4 -8.88 7.78 5.01
N TYR A 5 -8.97 9.09 4.84
CA TYR A 5 -7.86 9.89 4.36
C TYR A 5 -6.84 10.07 5.49
N ILE A 6 -5.56 9.85 5.20
CA ILE A 6 -4.49 10.01 6.20
C ILE A 6 -3.76 11.34 5.99
N ASN A 7 -3.08 11.47 4.84
CA ASN A 7 -2.29 12.69 4.55
C ASN A 7 -1.78 12.63 3.11
N HIS A 8 -1.74 13.74 2.40
CA HIS A 8 -1.29 13.80 1.00
C HIS A 8 -1.99 12.76 0.15
N SER A 9 -1.25 11.82 -0.43
CA SER A 9 -1.81 10.71 -1.21
C SER A 9 -2.10 9.48 -0.37
N GLY A 10 -1.99 9.59 0.94
CA GLY A 10 -2.14 8.45 1.85
C GLY A 10 -3.59 8.19 2.24
N PHE A 11 -4.02 6.95 2.07
CA PHE A 11 -5.37 6.49 2.41
C PHE A 11 -5.31 5.15 3.12
N LEU A 12 -6.29 4.97 4.00
CA LEU A 12 -6.56 3.67 4.62
C LEU A 12 -7.91 3.19 4.12
N LEU A 13 -7.92 2.00 3.53
CA LEU A 13 -9.15 1.32 3.14
C LEU A 13 -9.36 0.15 4.08
N GLU A 14 -10.54 0.07 4.65
CA GLU A 14 -10.91 -1.03 5.53
C GLU A 14 -12.00 -1.88 4.89
N THR A 15 -11.74 -3.19 4.79
CA THR A 15 -12.76 -4.20 4.44
C THR A 15 -13.00 -5.08 5.66
N LYS A 16 -13.91 -6.03 5.54
CA LYS A 16 -14.22 -6.95 6.64
C LYS A 16 -12.98 -7.72 7.10
N ASP A 17 -12.10 -8.09 6.18
CA ASP A 17 -11.00 -9.02 6.46
C ASP A 17 -9.61 -8.39 6.43
N CYS A 18 -9.47 -7.18 5.92
CA CYS A 18 -8.16 -6.63 5.63
C CYS A 18 -8.15 -5.11 5.67
N TYR A 19 -6.98 -4.56 5.99
CA TYR A 19 -6.71 -3.13 5.81
C TYR A 19 -5.74 -2.95 4.66
N TYR A 20 -5.95 -1.87 3.87
CA TYR A 20 -5.08 -1.51 2.76
C TYR A 20 -4.61 -0.08 3.00
N ILE A 21 -3.29 0.12 3.13
CA ILE A 21 -2.71 1.45 3.36
C ILE A 21 -1.95 1.86 2.10
N PHE A 22 -2.34 3.00 1.51
CA PHE A 22 -1.74 3.50 0.27
C PHE A 22 -0.88 4.72 0.55
N ASP A 23 0.35 4.72 0.02
CA ASP A 23 1.25 5.88 -0.02
C ASP A 23 1.34 6.64 1.29
N TYR A 24 1.62 5.92 2.38
CA TYR A 24 1.78 6.54 3.69
C TYR A 24 2.97 7.48 3.71
N TYR A 25 2.73 8.74 4.06
CA TYR A 25 3.77 9.75 4.24
C TYR A 25 3.93 10.10 5.72
N LYS A 26 2.86 10.55 6.34
CA LYS A 26 2.82 10.90 7.77
C LYS A 26 1.38 10.87 8.25
N GLY A 27 1.20 11.04 9.54
CA GLY A 27 -0.11 11.11 10.16
C GLY A 27 -0.38 9.89 11.00
N GLU A 28 -1.37 10.02 11.87
CA GLU A 28 -1.75 8.96 12.78
C GLU A 28 -2.72 8.00 12.10
N LEU A 29 -2.55 6.72 12.39
CA LEU A 29 -3.52 5.71 11.98
C LEU A 29 -4.58 5.57 13.08
N PRO A 30 -5.84 5.28 12.70
CA PRO A 30 -6.84 4.92 13.70
C PRO A 30 -6.48 3.58 14.35
N HIS A 31 -7.23 3.23 15.39
CA HIS A 31 -7.06 1.91 16.00
C HIS A 31 -7.39 0.82 14.98
N LEU A 32 -6.49 -0.15 14.82
CA LEU A 32 -6.65 -1.26 13.90
C LEU A 32 -6.91 -2.56 14.66
N ASP A 33 -7.76 -3.40 14.09
CA ASP A 33 -8.08 -4.72 14.64
C ASP A 33 -6.94 -5.68 14.33
N LYS A 34 -6.29 -6.21 15.36
CA LYS A 34 -5.15 -7.14 15.22
C LYS A 34 -5.50 -8.47 14.57
N GLU A 35 -6.78 -8.80 14.49
CA GLU A 35 -7.25 -10.01 13.81
C GLU A 35 -7.19 -9.89 12.29
N LYS A 36 -7.02 -8.69 11.76
CA LYS A 36 -6.95 -8.43 10.33
C LYS A 36 -5.52 -8.21 9.87
N GLU A 37 -5.23 -8.62 8.64
CA GLU A 37 -3.94 -8.33 8.01
C GLU A 37 -3.94 -6.94 7.40
N VAL A 38 -2.76 -6.33 7.32
CA VAL A 38 -2.55 -5.06 6.62
C VAL A 38 -1.73 -5.32 5.37
N ILE A 39 -2.14 -4.72 4.25
CA ILE A 39 -1.34 -4.69 3.03
C ILE A 39 -0.95 -3.24 2.77
N VAL A 40 0.35 -2.98 2.74
CA VAL A 40 0.90 -1.62 2.55
C VAL A 40 1.29 -1.45 1.09
N PHE A 41 0.73 -0.43 0.44
CA PHE A 41 1.01 -0.13 -0.97
C PHE A 41 1.80 1.16 -1.09
N CYS A 42 2.79 1.17 -1.98
CA CYS A 42 3.50 2.39 -2.30
C CYS A 42 3.71 2.50 -3.81
N SER A 43 3.26 3.62 -4.37
CA SER A 43 3.20 3.82 -5.82
C SER A 43 4.54 4.19 -6.44
N HIS A 44 5.44 4.85 -5.71
CA HIS A 44 6.77 5.20 -6.21
C HIS A 44 7.65 5.73 -5.07
N PHE A 45 8.95 5.91 -5.34
CA PHE A 45 9.91 6.36 -4.33
C PHE A 45 10.00 7.87 -4.27
N HIS A 46 9.11 8.50 -3.51
CA HIS A 46 9.20 9.91 -3.12
C HIS A 46 8.74 10.02 -1.68
N LYS A 47 9.25 11.01 -0.92
CA LYS A 47 8.98 11.15 0.51
C LYS A 47 7.48 11.21 0.83
N ASP A 48 6.71 11.89 0.02
CA ASP A 48 5.29 12.07 0.24
C ASP A 48 4.44 10.88 -0.19
N HIS A 49 5.07 9.81 -0.73
CA HIS A 49 4.40 8.58 -1.12
C HIS A 49 4.94 7.35 -0.42
N PHE A 50 6.17 7.41 0.10
CA PHE A 50 6.75 6.29 0.81
C PHE A 50 7.52 6.74 2.03
N ASN A 51 7.04 6.32 3.20
CA ASN A 51 7.74 6.50 4.48
C ASN A 51 7.85 5.13 5.14
N PRO A 52 9.07 4.56 5.23
CA PRO A 52 9.24 3.23 5.83
C PRO A 52 8.88 3.15 7.32
N GLN A 53 8.70 4.27 8.00
CA GLN A 53 8.21 4.26 9.38
C GLN A 53 6.86 3.58 9.52
N ILE A 54 6.08 3.45 8.42
CA ILE A 54 4.81 2.73 8.48
C ILE A 54 5.00 1.31 9.03
N PHE A 55 6.11 0.66 8.71
CA PHE A 55 6.38 -0.70 9.17
C PHE A 55 6.65 -0.74 10.67
N GLU A 56 7.38 0.25 11.20
CA GLU A 56 7.60 0.36 12.65
C GLU A 56 6.28 0.63 13.38
N ILE A 57 5.44 1.47 12.82
CA ILE A 57 4.12 1.78 13.39
C ILE A 57 3.29 0.51 13.48
N LEU A 58 3.25 -0.28 12.40
CA LEU A 58 2.47 -1.52 12.38
C LEU A 58 3.05 -2.57 13.34
N ASP A 59 4.37 -2.65 13.45
CA ASP A 59 5.03 -3.53 14.43
C ASP A 59 4.62 -3.14 15.86
N ASP A 60 4.65 -1.85 16.18
CA ASP A 60 4.28 -1.35 17.50
C ASP A 60 2.81 -1.61 17.82
N MET A 61 1.96 -1.62 16.81
CA MET A 61 0.54 -1.94 16.95
C MET A 61 0.26 -3.45 17.04
N GLY A 62 1.28 -4.28 16.81
CA GLY A 62 1.13 -5.73 16.82
C GLY A 62 0.42 -6.29 15.60
N MET A 63 0.45 -5.58 14.47
CA MET A 63 -0.24 -6.00 13.26
C MET A 63 0.58 -7.00 12.44
N THR A 64 -0.11 -7.91 11.76
CA THR A 64 0.49 -8.74 10.70
C THR A 64 0.33 -8.00 9.39
N TYR A 65 1.38 -7.88 8.62
CA TYR A 65 1.35 -7.10 7.39
C TYR A 65 2.27 -7.64 6.31
N GLN A 66 2.00 -7.22 5.07
CA GLN A 66 2.87 -7.39 3.93
C GLN A 66 2.88 -6.10 3.12
N ALA A 67 3.81 -5.98 2.19
CA ALA A 67 3.95 -4.77 1.39
C ALA A 67 3.92 -5.07 -0.10
N VAL A 68 3.33 -4.15 -0.87
CA VAL A 68 3.33 -4.14 -2.33
C VAL A 68 3.95 -2.82 -2.74
N LEU A 69 5.18 -2.85 -3.19
CA LEU A 69 5.99 -1.66 -3.43
C LEU A 69 6.38 -1.54 -4.90
N ALA A 70 6.30 -0.33 -5.43
CA ALA A 70 6.79 -0.08 -6.77
C ALA A 70 8.27 -0.45 -6.87
N ASN A 71 8.68 -0.97 -8.01
CA ASN A 71 10.03 -1.50 -8.17
C ASN A 71 11.14 -0.46 -7.98
N ASP A 72 10.86 0.83 -8.18
CA ASP A 72 11.87 1.88 -7.98
C ASP A 72 12.31 2.00 -6.51
N ILE A 73 11.53 1.50 -5.57
CA ILE A 73 11.87 1.49 -4.14
C ILE A 73 12.95 0.46 -3.84
N ARG A 74 12.99 -0.63 -4.61
CA ARG A 74 13.89 -1.76 -4.38
C ARG A 74 15.37 -1.36 -4.30
N LYS A 75 15.78 -0.40 -5.10
CA LYS A 75 17.18 0.02 -5.20
C LYS A 75 17.61 0.99 -4.11
N ARG A 76 16.67 1.52 -3.35
CA ARG A 76 16.91 2.67 -2.47
C ARG A 76 16.68 2.39 -1.01
N ASN A 77 16.06 1.25 -0.69
CA ASN A 77 15.76 0.89 0.69
C ASN A 77 16.08 -0.56 0.95
N HIS A 78 16.68 -0.82 2.10
CA HIS A 78 16.92 -2.17 2.58
C HIS A 78 15.86 -2.50 3.62
N LEU A 79 14.83 -3.22 3.17
CA LEU A 79 13.74 -3.66 4.02
C LEU A 79 13.92 -5.15 4.24
N SER A 80 14.37 -5.53 5.44
CA SER A 80 14.54 -6.92 5.81
C SER A 80 13.38 -7.39 6.67
N ASP A 81 13.14 -8.69 6.68
CA ASP A 81 12.13 -9.35 7.52
C ASP A 81 10.69 -8.92 7.22
N ILE A 82 10.44 -8.35 6.04
CA ILE A 82 9.11 -7.97 5.61
C ILE A 82 8.78 -8.75 4.34
N LYS A 83 7.58 -9.31 4.27
CA LYS A 83 7.10 -9.93 3.04
C LYS A 83 6.77 -8.83 2.05
N ILE A 84 7.55 -8.71 0.98
CA ILE A 84 7.41 -7.65 -0.02
C ILE A 84 7.20 -8.26 -1.40
N THR A 85 6.22 -7.72 -2.13
CA THR A 85 6.04 -7.94 -3.56
C THR A 85 6.43 -6.65 -4.26
N TYR A 86 7.52 -6.67 -5.03
CA TYR A 86 7.89 -5.52 -5.85
C TYR A 86 7.15 -5.60 -7.17
N VAL A 87 6.53 -4.50 -7.57
CA VAL A 87 5.63 -4.49 -8.72
C VAL A 87 6.10 -3.55 -9.82
N TYR A 88 5.83 -3.97 -11.05
CA TYR A 88 6.07 -3.18 -12.26
C TYR A 88 4.72 -2.76 -12.84
N HIS A 89 4.70 -1.75 -13.71
CA HIS A 89 3.47 -1.34 -14.37
C HIS A 89 2.97 -2.42 -15.34
N ASP A 90 1.69 -2.36 -15.65
CA ASP A 90 1.02 -3.25 -16.62
C ASP A 90 1.13 -4.74 -16.29
N GLN A 91 1.04 -5.06 -15.00
CA GLN A 91 1.08 -6.43 -14.51
C GLN A 91 -0.11 -6.72 -13.61
N THR A 92 -0.37 -7.99 -13.39
CA THR A 92 -1.41 -8.45 -12.47
C THR A 92 -0.76 -9.32 -11.38
N TYR A 93 -1.10 -9.05 -10.13
CA TYR A 93 -0.59 -9.79 -8.98
C TYR A 93 -1.75 -10.30 -8.15
N ASN A 94 -1.69 -11.57 -7.75
CA ASN A 94 -2.67 -12.15 -6.86
C ASN A 94 -2.07 -12.24 -5.46
N LEU A 95 -2.73 -11.61 -4.51
CA LEU A 95 -2.30 -11.59 -3.12
C LEU A 95 -3.19 -12.48 -2.27
N ASP A 96 -2.84 -12.62 -0.99
CA ASP A 96 -3.68 -13.30 -0.03
C ASP A 96 -4.98 -12.53 0.20
N ASN A 97 -5.94 -13.13 0.90
CA ASN A 97 -7.24 -12.52 1.24
C ASN A 97 -8.08 -12.15 0.02
N ASP A 98 -7.97 -12.96 -1.05
CA ASP A 98 -8.72 -12.74 -2.31
C ASP A 98 -8.54 -11.34 -2.88
N THR A 99 -7.35 -10.81 -2.73
CA THR A 99 -6.99 -9.50 -3.26
C THR A 99 -6.23 -9.66 -4.56
N LYS A 100 -6.67 -8.96 -5.59
CA LYS A 100 -6.00 -8.93 -6.88
C LYS A 100 -5.57 -7.49 -7.18
N VAL A 101 -4.33 -7.32 -7.61
CA VAL A 101 -3.77 -6.01 -7.91
C VAL A 101 -3.37 -5.94 -9.36
N ASP A 102 -3.95 -4.99 -10.09
CA ASP A 102 -3.49 -4.63 -11.43
C ASP A 102 -2.70 -3.32 -11.33
N THR A 103 -1.62 -3.22 -12.07
CA THR A 103 -0.78 -2.02 -12.07
C THR A 103 -0.79 -1.35 -13.42
N LEU A 104 -0.75 -0.02 -13.41
CA LEU A 104 -0.66 0.81 -14.61
C LEU A 104 0.55 1.72 -14.46
N LEU A 105 1.08 2.21 -15.59
CA LEU A 105 2.16 3.19 -15.56
C LEU A 105 1.65 4.49 -14.95
N SER A 106 2.43 5.02 -14.01
CA SER A 106 2.22 6.34 -13.43
C SER A 106 3.41 7.22 -13.77
N ASN A 107 3.43 8.46 -13.27
CA ASN A 107 4.57 9.35 -13.47
C ASN A 107 5.80 8.85 -12.69
N ASP A 108 6.98 9.30 -13.09
CA ASP A 108 8.25 9.09 -12.39
C ASP A 108 8.58 7.61 -12.12
N SER A 109 8.32 6.74 -13.08
CA SER A 109 8.63 5.31 -13.00
C SER A 109 7.83 4.56 -11.94
N GLY A 110 6.83 5.20 -11.36
CA GLY A 110 5.96 4.57 -10.38
C GLY A 110 4.81 3.82 -11.03
N VAL A 111 3.88 3.39 -10.19
CA VAL A 111 2.69 2.65 -10.63
C VAL A 111 1.42 3.26 -10.05
N ALA A 112 0.34 3.10 -10.77
CA ALA A 112 -1.02 3.26 -10.22
C ALA A 112 -1.57 1.88 -9.91
N PHE A 113 -2.41 1.79 -8.90
CA PHE A 113 -2.95 0.52 -8.44
C PHE A 113 -4.45 0.42 -8.71
N ILE A 114 -4.87 -0.72 -9.21
CA ILE A 114 -6.28 -1.12 -9.22
C ILE A 114 -6.36 -2.32 -8.30
N VAL A 115 -6.95 -2.15 -7.13
CA VAL A 115 -7.02 -3.19 -6.11
C VAL A 115 -8.43 -3.75 -6.08
N LYS A 116 -8.56 -5.03 -6.42
CA LYS A 116 -9.85 -5.73 -6.46
C LYS A 116 -9.97 -6.60 -5.24
N THR A 117 -11.01 -6.36 -4.45
CA THR A 117 -11.30 -7.10 -3.22
C THR A 117 -12.68 -7.73 -3.34
N LYS A 118 -13.03 -8.57 -2.36
CA LYS A 118 -14.39 -9.15 -2.29
C LYS A 118 -15.46 -8.08 -2.15
N GLU A 119 -15.14 -6.91 -1.60
CA GLU A 119 -16.11 -5.85 -1.32
C GLU A 119 -16.15 -4.76 -2.37
N GLY A 120 -15.23 -4.79 -3.33
CA GLY A 120 -15.21 -3.79 -4.39
C GLY A 120 -13.81 -3.52 -4.91
N THR A 121 -13.72 -2.55 -5.80
CA THR A 121 -12.48 -2.20 -6.50
C THR A 121 -12.10 -0.76 -6.17
N ILE A 122 -10.81 -0.56 -5.85
CA ILE A 122 -10.25 0.76 -5.55
C ILE A 122 -9.19 1.08 -6.61
N TYR A 123 -9.23 2.30 -7.11
CA TYR A 123 -8.21 2.84 -7.99
C TYR A 123 -7.40 3.91 -7.24
N HIS A 124 -6.09 3.70 -7.11
CA HIS A 124 -5.18 4.69 -6.54
C HIS A 124 -4.18 5.11 -7.61
N ALA A 125 -4.28 6.36 -8.03
CA ALA A 125 -3.55 6.87 -9.20
C ALA A 125 -2.04 7.07 -8.97
N GLY A 126 -1.59 7.00 -7.74
CA GLY A 126 -0.21 7.37 -7.45
C GLY A 126 0.00 8.86 -7.74
N ASP A 127 0.88 9.15 -8.67
CA ASP A 127 1.26 10.52 -9.00
C ASP A 127 0.84 10.94 -10.42
N LEU A 128 -0.27 10.39 -10.90
CA LEU A 128 -0.68 10.58 -12.30
C LEU A 128 -0.95 12.02 -12.70
N ASN A 129 -1.27 12.89 -11.77
CA ASN A 129 -1.70 14.26 -12.09
C ASN A 129 -0.63 15.32 -11.87
N ASP A 130 0.57 14.93 -11.63
CA ASP A 130 1.67 15.89 -11.33
C ASP A 130 2.48 16.29 -12.55
#